data_41c19a2906b27616151c308dd9c9ece1
#
_entry.id   41c19a2906b27616151c308dd9c9ece1
#
_cell.length_a   1.000
_cell.length_b   1.000
_cell.length_c   1.000
_cell.angle_alpha   90.00
_cell.angle_beta   90.00
_cell.angle_gamma   90.00
#
_symmetry.space_group_name_H-M   'P 1'
#
loop_
_entity.id
_entity.type
_entity.pdbx_description
1 polymer ?
#
loop_
_entity_poly.entity_id
_entity_poly.type
_entity_poly.pdbx_seq_one_letter_code
_entity_poly.pdbx_strand_id
1 'polypeptide(L)'
;MDWVVESQRLGLRPMTEDDFDSLCVFLQDAEVMAAWEHAFSDDEVRAWIAENRRRYAAGEPSYYVAVEKATGGIVGAMGPLNETIGDERHMGVAYILAKAHWGRGLAAEGAGACMAYAFSSLGARRVIAEIRPENRRSRRVAERLGMQVTGEFVKRYHGKDMLHLIYSRERTV
;
A
#
# COMPACT_ATOMS: atom_id res chain seq x y z
N MET A 1 18.51 8.69 8.81
CA MET A 1 17.15 9.08 8.42
C MET A 1 16.16 8.29 9.26
N ASP A 2 15.17 8.94 9.80
CA ASP A 2 14.19 8.30 10.66
C ASP A 2 13.07 7.69 9.79
N TRP A 3 13.03 6.38 9.73
CA TRP A 3 12.00 5.64 9.02
C TRP A 3 10.77 5.46 9.91
N VAL A 4 9.56 5.61 9.35
CA VAL A 4 8.32 5.27 10.04
C VAL A 4 8.20 3.74 10.16
N VAL A 5 8.51 3.06 9.08
CA VAL A 5 8.59 1.60 9.01
C VAL A 5 9.90 1.22 8.35
N GLU A 6 10.51 0.15 8.81
CA GLU A 6 11.81 -0.27 8.31
C GLU A 6 11.87 -1.79 8.14
N SER A 7 12.52 -2.23 7.09
CA SER A 7 12.85 -3.62 6.83
C SER A 7 14.34 -3.76 6.51
N GLN A 8 14.78 -4.95 6.13
CA GLN A 8 16.18 -5.17 5.78
C GLN A 8 16.64 -4.26 4.63
N ARG A 9 15.87 -4.18 3.54
CA ARG A 9 16.25 -3.43 2.33
C ARG A 9 15.51 -2.11 2.17
N LEU A 10 14.38 -1.92 2.85
CA LEU A 10 13.51 -0.77 2.66
C LEU A 10 13.40 0.09 3.91
N GLY A 11 13.31 1.39 3.70
CA GLY A 11 12.87 2.35 4.68
C GLY A 11 11.67 3.13 4.14
N LEU A 12 10.63 3.28 4.96
CA LEU A 12 9.40 3.98 4.60
C LEU A 12 9.34 5.31 5.34
N ARG A 13 9.17 6.39 4.60
CA ARG A 13 9.04 7.74 5.14
C ARG A 13 7.82 8.46 4.57
N PRO A 14 7.32 9.51 5.24
CA PRO A 14 6.28 10.35 4.68
C PRO A 14 6.69 10.90 3.31
N MET A 15 5.74 10.97 2.38
CA MET A 15 5.97 11.60 1.09
C MET A 15 5.91 13.12 1.21
N THR A 16 6.61 13.78 0.32
CA THR A 16 6.61 15.24 0.17
C THR A 16 6.26 15.62 -1.26
N GLU A 17 6.07 16.89 -1.51
CA GLU A 17 5.82 17.39 -2.87
C GLU A 17 7.02 17.16 -3.80
N ASP A 18 8.23 17.10 -3.26
CA ASP A 18 9.46 16.82 -4.01
C ASP A 18 9.51 15.39 -4.55
N ASP A 19 8.67 14.50 -4.05
CA ASP A 19 8.59 13.11 -4.52
C ASP A 19 7.72 12.94 -5.77
N PHE A 20 7.12 14.03 -6.28
CA PHE A 20 6.17 13.99 -7.39
C PHE A 20 6.70 13.20 -8.60
N ASP A 21 7.89 13.52 -9.08
CA ASP A 21 8.45 12.86 -10.27
C ASP A 21 8.67 11.35 -10.04
N SER A 22 9.15 10.99 -8.86
CA SER A 22 9.36 9.58 -8.50
C SER A 22 8.05 8.80 -8.36
N LEU A 23 7.01 9.44 -7.86
CA LEU A 23 5.67 8.84 -7.74
C LEU A 23 5.02 8.67 -9.12
N CYS A 24 5.23 9.60 -10.04
CA CYS A 24 4.73 9.49 -11.41
C CYS A 24 5.26 8.23 -12.12
N VAL A 25 6.47 7.79 -11.81
CA VAL A 25 7.07 6.60 -12.43
C VAL A 25 6.17 5.38 -12.33
N PHE A 26 5.46 5.22 -11.22
CA PHE A 26 4.59 4.06 -11.04
C PHE A 26 3.10 4.40 -11.02
N LEU A 27 2.68 5.56 -10.51
CA LEU A 27 1.26 5.93 -10.48
C LEU A 27 0.70 6.27 -11.87
N GLN A 28 1.55 6.63 -12.82
CA GLN A 28 1.19 6.90 -14.21
C GLN A 28 1.48 5.73 -15.16
N ASP A 29 2.00 4.64 -14.64
CA ASP A 29 2.25 3.41 -15.41
C ASP A 29 0.98 2.57 -15.45
N ALA A 30 0.40 2.38 -16.64
CA ALA A 30 -0.85 1.64 -16.82
C ALA A 30 -0.74 0.18 -16.38
N GLU A 31 0.43 -0.43 -16.51
CA GLU A 31 0.64 -1.82 -16.09
C GLU A 31 0.72 -1.95 -14.57
N VAL A 32 1.41 -1.01 -13.90
CA VAL A 32 1.44 -0.94 -12.43
C VAL A 32 0.04 -0.69 -11.88
N MET A 33 -0.71 0.21 -12.51
CA MET A 33 -2.05 0.63 -12.08
C MET A 33 -3.18 -0.20 -12.68
N ALA A 34 -2.88 -1.36 -13.28
CA ALA A 34 -3.87 -2.20 -13.94
C ALA A 34 -5.03 -2.63 -13.03
N ALA A 35 -4.77 -2.87 -11.74
CA ALA A 35 -5.81 -3.24 -10.78
C ALA A 35 -6.83 -2.12 -10.54
N TRP A 36 -6.44 -0.86 -10.71
CA TRP A 36 -7.34 0.30 -10.65
C TRP A 36 -8.02 0.58 -11.98
N GLU A 37 -7.55 -0.04 -13.08
CA GLU A 37 -7.97 0.25 -14.46
C GLU A 37 -7.86 1.75 -14.79
N HIS A 38 -6.93 2.44 -14.11
CA HIS A 38 -6.74 3.88 -14.21
C HIS A 38 -5.32 4.28 -13.81
N ALA A 39 -4.57 4.87 -14.72
CA ALA A 39 -3.30 5.51 -14.43
C ALA A 39 -3.56 6.99 -14.09
N PHE A 40 -2.84 7.50 -13.10
CA PHE A 40 -3.07 8.86 -12.61
C PHE A 40 -2.56 9.93 -13.59
N SER A 41 -3.31 11.02 -13.71
CA SER A 41 -2.82 12.26 -14.28
C SER A 41 -1.87 12.98 -13.29
N ASP A 42 -1.19 14.01 -13.75
CA ASP A 42 -0.35 14.86 -12.90
C ASP A 42 -1.15 15.45 -11.73
N ASP A 43 -2.35 15.95 -12.02
CA ASP A 43 -3.22 16.53 -10.98
C ASP A 43 -3.67 15.48 -9.95
N GLU A 44 -3.93 14.25 -10.40
CA GLU A 44 -4.27 13.15 -9.51
C GLU A 44 -3.09 12.72 -8.62
N VAL A 45 -1.88 12.72 -9.15
CA VAL A 45 -0.67 12.46 -8.33
C VAL A 45 -0.50 13.54 -7.27
N ARG A 46 -0.66 14.82 -7.64
CA ARG A 46 -0.59 15.93 -6.67
C ARG A 46 -1.66 15.83 -5.59
N ALA A 47 -2.89 15.50 -5.98
CA ALA A 47 -4.00 15.30 -5.04
C ALA A 47 -3.73 14.12 -4.10
N TRP A 48 -3.13 13.05 -4.62
CA TRP A 48 -2.78 11.87 -3.82
C TRP A 48 -1.69 12.18 -2.79
N ILE A 49 -0.66 12.95 -3.18
CA ILE A 49 0.36 13.43 -2.25
C ILE A 49 -0.28 14.28 -1.14
N ALA A 50 -1.13 15.25 -1.53
CA ALA A 50 -1.80 16.13 -0.58
C ALA A 50 -2.66 15.35 0.42
N GLU A 51 -3.41 14.34 -0.03
CA GLU A 51 -4.25 13.52 0.85
C GLU A 51 -3.43 12.68 1.82
N ASN A 52 -2.33 12.07 1.38
CA ASN A 52 -1.46 11.33 2.28
C ASN A 52 -0.83 12.24 3.33
N ARG A 53 -0.37 13.42 2.92
CA ARG A 53 0.19 14.41 3.86
C ARG A 53 -0.86 14.90 4.86
N ARG A 54 -2.10 15.10 4.42
CA ARG A 54 -3.21 15.44 5.33
C ARG A 54 -3.40 14.37 6.39
N ARG A 55 -3.36 13.10 6.01
CA ARG A 55 -3.49 11.98 6.95
C ARG A 55 -2.35 11.95 7.95
N TYR A 56 -1.09 12.14 7.51
CA TYR A 56 0.04 12.24 8.45
C TYR A 56 -0.15 13.37 9.47
N ALA A 57 -0.60 14.53 9.00
CA ALA A 57 -0.86 15.68 9.88
C ALA A 57 -1.97 15.40 10.90
N ALA A 58 -2.92 14.54 10.57
CA ALA A 58 -3.99 14.09 11.46
C ALA A 58 -3.55 12.94 12.40
N GLY A 59 -2.30 12.50 12.33
CA GLY A 59 -1.80 11.37 13.11
C GLY A 59 -2.27 10.02 12.60
N GLU A 60 -2.74 9.95 11.35
CA GLU A 60 -3.21 8.71 10.74
C GLU A 60 -2.10 8.04 9.92
N PRO A 61 -2.01 6.70 9.95
CA PRO A 61 -1.15 5.99 9.02
C PRO A 61 -1.70 6.10 7.60
N SER A 62 -0.81 6.07 6.62
CA SER A 62 -1.18 6.14 5.21
C SER A 62 -0.09 5.52 4.33
N TYR A 63 -0.14 5.73 3.01
CA TYR A 63 0.97 5.35 2.16
C TYR A 63 2.21 6.18 2.49
N TYR A 64 3.34 5.51 2.59
CA TYR A 64 4.66 6.12 2.71
C TYR A 64 5.47 5.79 1.44
N VAL A 65 6.40 6.65 1.06
CA VAL A 65 7.34 6.28 0.00
C VAL A 65 8.29 5.21 0.52
N ALA A 66 8.47 4.16 -0.27
CA ALA A 66 9.40 3.08 0.03
C ALA A 66 10.74 3.36 -0.66
N VAL A 67 11.77 3.55 0.15
CA VAL A 67 13.13 3.86 -0.30
C VAL A 67 14.00 2.61 -0.17
N GLU A 68 14.67 2.24 -1.24
CA GLU A 68 15.67 1.17 -1.17
C GLU A 68 16.93 1.72 -0.52
N LYS A 69 17.33 1.17 0.63
CA LYS A 69 18.44 1.69 1.43
C LYS A 69 19.78 1.67 0.70
N ALA A 70 19.98 0.66 -0.14
CA ALA A 70 21.25 0.50 -0.86
C ALA A 70 21.48 1.60 -1.91
N THR A 71 20.43 2.14 -2.51
CA THR A 71 20.51 3.11 -3.60
C THR A 71 20.01 4.50 -3.23
N GLY A 72 19.20 4.60 -2.19
CA GLY A 72 18.47 5.82 -1.84
C GLY A 72 17.30 6.14 -2.77
N GLY A 73 17.01 5.27 -3.74
CA GLY A 73 15.92 5.47 -4.70
C GLY A 73 14.56 5.02 -4.18
N ILE A 74 13.52 5.73 -4.61
CA ILE A 74 12.13 5.34 -4.32
C ILE A 74 11.75 4.19 -5.25
N VAL A 75 11.29 3.08 -4.67
CA VAL A 75 10.90 1.88 -5.40
C VAL A 75 9.37 1.70 -5.48
N GLY A 76 8.63 2.42 -4.67
CA GLY A 76 7.18 2.35 -4.63
C GLY A 76 6.59 3.12 -3.45
N ALA A 77 5.35 2.82 -3.14
CA ALA A 77 4.65 3.35 -1.97
C ALA A 77 3.94 2.21 -1.24
N MET A 78 4.01 2.20 0.06
CA MET A 78 3.45 1.16 0.90
C MET A 78 3.03 1.75 2.23
N GLY A 79 2.10 1.13 2.90
CA GLY A 79 1.79 1.57 4.25
C GLY A 79 0.74 0.73 4.93
N PRO A 80 0.74 0.80 6.27
CA PRO A 80 -0.46 0.52 7.01
C PRO A 80 -1.37 1.74 6.86
N LEU A 81 -2.63 1.54 6.54
CA LEU A 81 -3.59 2.63 6.40
C LEU A 81 -4.98 2.19 6.84
N ASN A 82 -5.79 3.19 7.22
CA ASN A 82 -7.18 2.94 7.55
C ASN A 82 -7.98 2.72 6.27
N GLU A 83 -8.73 1.62 6.23
CA GLU A 83 -9.64 1.26 5.16
C GLU A 83 -11.07 1.24 5.69
N THR A 84 -12.01 1.70 4.87
CA THR A 84 -13.44 1.65 5.21
C THR A 84 -14.15 0.73 4.23
N ILE A 85 -14.81 -0.29 4.74
CA ILE A 85 -15.66 -1.21 3.97
C ILE A 85 -17.07 -1.12 4.53
N GLY A 86 -17.98 -0.60 3.73
CA GLY A 86 -19.31 -0.24 4.25
C GLY A 86 -19.15 0.85 5.30
N ASP A 87 -19.65 0.62 6.51
CA ASP A 87 -19.54 1.52 7.65
C ASP A 87 -18.42 1.12 8.63
N GLU A 88 -17.69 0.05 8.33
CA GLU A 88 -16.65 -0.46 9.21
C GLU A 88 -15.26 0.03 8.83
N ARG A 89 -14.50 0.45 9.84
CA ARG A 89 -13.10 0.86 9.69
C ARG A 89 -12.18 -0.29 10.03
N HIS A 90 -11.22 -0.55 9.14
CA HIS A 90 -10.23 -1.61 9.29
C HIS A 90 -8.81 -1.06 9.18
N MET A 91 -7.86 -1.72 9.82
CA MET A 91 -6.45 -1.50 9.52
C MET A 91 -6.10 -2.32 8.29
N GLY A 92 -5.68 -1.64 7.24
CA GLY A 92 -5.23 -2.27 5.99
C GLY A 92 -3.74 -2.20 5.81
N VAL A 93 -3.23 -3.02 4.92
CA VAL A 93 -1.89 -2.90 4.34
C VAL A 93 -2.02 -2.79 2.83
N ALA A 94 -1.33 -1.81 2.26
CA ALA A 94 -1.34 -1.57 0.82
C ALA A 94 0.08 -1.38 0.31
N TYR A 95 0.30 -1.75 -0.95
CA TYR A 95 1.61 -1.69 -1.57
C TYR A 95 1.47 -1.49 -3.08
N ILE A 96 2.24 -0.55 -3.60
CA ILE A 96 2.39 -0.27 -5.03
C ILE A 96 3.89 -0.23 -5.30
N LEU A 97 4.36 -1.06 -6.23
CA LEU A 97 5.77 -1.16 -6.56
C LEU A 97 6.00 -0.78 -8.02
N ALA A 98 6.97 0.09 -8.27
CA ALA A 98 7.38 0.41 -9.62
C ALA A 98 7.84 -0.86 -10.37
N LYS A 99 7.47 -0.96 -11.64
CA LYS A 99 7.68 -2.17 -12.45
C LYS A 99 9.14 -2.65 -12.48
N ALA A 100 10.09 -1.71 -12.53
CA ALA A 100 11.52 -2.04 -12.53
C ALA A 100 11.98 -2.82 -11.29
N HIS A 101 11.20 -2.80 -10.23
CA HIS A 101 11.54 -3.45 -8.95
C HIS A 101 10.72 -4.71 -8.68
N TRP A 102 9.90 -5.16 -9.63
CA TRP A 102 9.15 -6.40 -9.52
C TRP A 102 10.07 -7.62 -9.51
N GLY A 103 9.59 -8.71 -8.92
CA GLY A 103 10.31 -9.99 -8.91
C GLY A 103 11.48 -10.08 -7.94
N ARG A 104 11.68 -9.10 -7.08
CA ARG A 104 12.78 -9.04 -6.09
C ARG A 104 12.32 -9.33 -4.66
N GLY A 105 11.03 -9.56 -4.45
CA GLY A 105 10.47 -9.80 -3.12
C GLY A 105 10.26 -8.54 -2.28
N LEU A 106 10.43 -7.35 -2.85
CA LEU A 106 10.33 -6.08 -2.12
C LEU A 106 8.90 -5.77 -1.64
N ALA A 107 7.89 -6.12 -2.43
CA ALA A 107 6.50 -5.91 -2.02
C ALA A 107 6.15 -6.73 -0.77
N ALA A 108 6.51 -8.01 -0.75
CA ALA A 108 6.28 -8.88 0.42
C ALA A 108 7.09 -8.40 1.64
N GLU A 109 8.33 -7.97 1.43
CA GLU A 109 9.18 -7.46 2.51
C GLU A 109 8.60 -6.17 3.12
N GLY A 110 8.26 -5.21 2.29
CA GLY A 110 7.72 -3.93 2.74
C GLY A 110 6.32 -4.06 3.35
N ALA A 111 5.42 -4.79 2.70
CA ALA A 111 4.09 -5.05 3.23
C ALA A 111 4.14 -5.84 4.55
N GLY A 112 5.05 -6.80 4.66
CA GLY A 112 5.29 -7.53 5.90
C GLY A 112 5.75 -6.64 7.04
N ALA A 113 6.64 -5.70 6.76
CA ALA A 113 7.09 -4.70 7.74
C ALA A 113 5.95 -3.77 8.15
N CYS A 114 5.11 -3.33 7.21
CA CYS A 114 3.92 -2.54 7.50
C CYS A 114 2.93 -3.29 8.39
N MET A 115 2.70 -4.56 8.10
CA MET A 115 1.81 -5.41 8.91
C MET A 115 2.35 -5.60 10.33
N ALA A 116 3.64 -5.87 10.47
CA ALA A 116 4.30 -5.98 11.78
C ALA A 116 4.18 -4.67 12.57
N TYR A 117 4.39 -3.53 11.93
CA TYR A 117 4.23 -2.22 12.54
C TYR A 117 2.78 -1.95 12.96
N ALA A 118 1.80 -2.34 12.13
CA ALA A 118 0.39 -2.22 12.48
C ALA A 118 0.06 -3.01 13.75
N PHE A 119 0.58 -4.23 13.89
CA PHE A 119 0.36 -5.06 15.06
C PHE A 119 1.10 -4.55 16.30
N SER A 120 2.36 -4.15 16.17
CA SER A 120 3.21 -3.80 17.32
C SER A 120 3.02 -2.36 17.79
N SER A 121 2.80 -1.43 16.87
CA SER A 121 2.84 0.01 17.16
C SER A 121 1.50 0.70 17.02
N LEU A 122 0.62 0.22 16.13
CA LEU A 122 -0.70 0.82 15.91
C LEU A 122 -1.82 0.08 16.66
N GLY A 123 -1.51 -0.97 17.40
CA GLY A 123 -2.49 -1.70 18.21
C GLY A 123 -3.51 -2.50 17.40
N ALA A 124 -3.24 -2.76 16.13
CA ALA A 124 -4.15 -3.55 15.31
C ALA A 124 -4.23 -4.99 15.82
N ARG A 125 -5.44 -5.53 15.88
CA ARG A 125 -5.68 -6.93 16.16
C ARG A 125 -5.79 -7.76 14.90
N ARG A 126 -6.19 -7.12 13.81
CA ARG A 126 -6.40 -7.69 12.50
C ARG A 126 -5.93 -6.70 11.44
N VAL A 127 -5.28 -7.21 10.41
CA VAL A 127 -4.87 -6.43 9.24
C VAL A 127 -5.52 -7.03 8.01
N ILE A 128 -6.06 -6.19 7.14
CA ILE A 128 -6.68 -6.59 5.89
C ILE A 128 -5.90 -6.08 4.69
N ALA A 129 -6.12 -6.72 3.54
CA ALA A 129 -5.72 -6.20 2.23
C ALA A 129 -6.88 -6.40 1.26
N GLU A 130 -7.18 -5.37 0.49
CA GLU A 130 -8.25 -5.38 -0.52
C GLU A 130 -7.61 -5.66 -1.87
N ILE A 131 -7.89 -6.83 -2.45
CA ILE A 131 -7.20 -7.28 -3.65
C ILE A 131 -8.22 -7.79 -4.67
N ARG A 132 -8.14 -7.30 -5.90
CA ARG A 132 -8.99 -7.82 -6.98
C ARG A 132 -8.64 -9.27 -7.28
N PRO A 133 -9.64 -10.13 -7.61
CA PRO A 133 -9.40 -11.56 -7.88
C PRO A 133 -8.38 -11.80 -9.00
N GLU A 134 -8.34 -10.93 -10.02
CA GLU A 134 -7.43 -11.03 -11.17
C GLU A 134 -6.01 -10.56 -10.84
N ASN A 135 -5.81 -9.82 -9.76
CA ASN A 135 -4.49 -9.32 -9.37
C ASN A 135 -3.67 -10.41 -8.68
N ARG A 136 -3.21 -11.37 -9.48
CA ARG A 136 -2.48 -12.56 -9.01
C ARG A 136 -1.21 -12.20 -8.27
N ARG A 137 -0.50 -11.16 -8.72
CA ARG A 137 0.75 -10.71 -8.09
C ARG A 137 0.50 -10.25 -6.65
N SER A 138 -0.48 -9.41 -6.46
CA SER A 138 -0.84 -8.91 -5.13
C SER A 138 -1.38 -10.03 -4.22
N ARG A 139 -2.15 -10.96 -4.78
CA ARG A 139 -2.65 -12.13 -4.05
C ARG A 139 -1.51 -13.01 -3.52
N ARG A 140 -0.48 -13.26 -4.34
CA ARG A 140 0.70 -14.02 -3.91
C ARG A 140 1.44 -13.33 -2.77
N VAL A 141 1.54 -12.00 -2.80
CA VAL A 141 2.14 -11.24 -1.70
C VAL A 141 1.36 -11.45 -0.41
N ALA A 142 0.05 -11.28 -0.44
CA ALA A 142 -0.82 -11.48 0.72
C ALA A 142 -0.70 -12.91 1.27
N GLU A 143 -0.72 -13.90 0.40
CA GLU A 143 -0.58 -15.32 0.78
C GLU A 143 0.78 -15.62 1.42
N ARG A 144 1.87 -15.05 0.91
CA ARG A 144 3.20 -15.16 1.51
C ARG A 144 3.28 -14.52 2.90
N LEU A 145 2.46 -13.52 3.16
CA LEU A 145 2.35 -12.88 4.47
C LEU A 145 1.44 -13.63 5.45
N GLY A 146 0.92 -14.78 5.04
CA GLY A 146 0.03 -15.59 5.87
C GLY A 146 -1.41 -15.07 5.92
N MET A 147 -1.78 -14.19 5.00
CA MET A 147 -3.15 -13.70 4.90
C MET A 147 -4.03 -14.70 4.16
N GLN A 148 -5.30 -14.76 4.54
CA GLN A 148 -6.31 -15.63 3.93
C GLN A 148 -7.52 -14.82 3.50
N VAL A 149 -8.21 -15.28 2.46
CA VAL A 149 -9.48 -14.67 2.03
C VAL A 149 -10.55 -14.93 3.09
N THR A 150 -11.12 -13.86 3.63
CA THR A 150 -12.15 -13.91 4.65
C THR A 150 -13.46 -13.26 4.22
N GLY A 151 -13.51 -12.68 3.05
CA GLY A 151 -14.70 -12.05 2.51
C GLY A 151 -14.45 -11.40 1.16
N GLU A 152 -15.46 -10.74 0.66
CA GLU A 152 -15.40 -9.96 -0.57
C GLU A 152 -16.37 -8.77 -0.50
N PHE A 153 -16.12 -7.75 -1.29
CA PHE A 153 -17.00 -6.60 -1.42
C PHE A 153 -16.82 -5.95 -2.79
N VAL A 154 -17.79 -5.16 -3.19
CA VAL A 154 -17.73 -4.38 -4.43
C VAL A 154 -17.35 -2.95 -4.08
N LYS A 155 -16.25 -2.48 -4.67
CA LYS A 155 -15.78 -1.10 -4.55
C LYS A 155 -16.14 -0.36 -5.83
N ARG A 156 -16.82 0.78 -5.69
CA ARG A 156 -17.08 1.64 -6.82
C ARG A 156 -15.92 2.62 -7.00
N TYR A 157 -15.32 2.57 -8.18
CA TYR A 157 -14.14 3.37 -8.49
C TYR A 157 -14.23 3.88 -9.94
N HIS A 158 -14.14 5.19 -10.12
CA HIS A 158 -14.30 5.86 -11.43
C HIS A 158 -15.53 5.36 -12.21
N GLY A 159 -16.68 5.23 -11.54
CA GLY A 159 -17.93 4.81 -12.14
C GLY A 159 -18.04 3.32 -12.45
N LYS A 160 -17.07 2.52 -12.08
CA LYS A 160 -17.05 1.06 -12.25
C LYS A 160 -17.19 0.34 -10.92
N ASP A 161 -17.97 -0.74 -10.94
CA ASP A 161 -18.06 -1.66 -9.80
C ASP A 161 -16.95 -2.68 -9.92
N MET A 162 -16.05 -2.72 -8.91
CA MET A 162 -14.90 -3.61 -8.88
C MET A 162 -15.00 -4.54 -7.69
N LEU A 163 -15.09 -5.84 -7.97
CA LEU A 163 -15.04 -6.86 -6.92
C LEU A 163 -13.64 -6.90 -6.31
N HIS A 164 -13.58 -6.89 -4.98
CA HIS A 164 -12.35 -7.06 -4.21
C HIS A 164 -12.51 -8.22 -3.25
N LEU A 165 -11.48 -9.04 -3.17
CA LEU A 165 -11.33 -10.01 -2.10
C LEU A 165 -10.78 -9.30 -0.86
N ILE A 166 -11.26 -9.70 0.30
CA ILE A 166 -10.72 -9.27 1.58
C ILE A 166 -9.78 -10.36 2.09
N TYR A 167 -8.48 -10.08 2.04
CA TYR A 167 -7.48 -10.89 2.71
C TYR A 167 -7.32 -10.38 4.14
N SER A 168 -7.15 -11.26 5.08
CA SER A 168 -6.92 -10.84 6.46
C SER A 168 -5.96 -11.74 7.21
N ARG A 169 -5.34 -11.16 8.23
CA ARG A 169 -4.52 -11.88 9.20
C ARG A 169 -4.73 -11.29 10.59
N GLU A 170 -4.96 -12.17 11.54
CA GLU A 170 -5.06 -11.79 12.95
C GLU A 170 -3.65 -11.67 13.56
N ARG A 171 -3.52 -10.82 14.57
CA ARG A 171 -2.29 -10.73 15.35
C ARG A 171 -2.09 -12.03 16.12
N THR A 172 -0.91 -12.61 15.97
CA THR A 172 -0.52 -13.77 16.79
C THR A 172 -0.19 -13.31 18.21
N VAL A 173 -0.70 -14.04 19.18
CA VAL A 173 -0.48 -13.76 20.61
C VAL A 173 0.90 -14.24 21.05
#